data_da7ac90a0a350c700dbf00ff355dac2d
#
_entry.id   da7ac90a0a350c700dbf00ff355dac2d
#
_cell.length_a   1.000
_cell.length_b   1.000
_cell.length_c   1.000
_cell.angle_alpha   90.00
_cell.angle_beta   90.00
_cell.angle_gamma   90.00
#
_symmetry.space_group_name_H-M   'P 1'
#
loop_
_entity.id
_entity.type
_entity.pdbx_description
1 polymer ?
#
loop_
_entity_poly.entity_id
_entity_poly.type
_entity_poly.pdbx_seq_one_letter_code
_entity_poly.pdbx_strand_id
1 'polypeptide(L)'
;MTPSAPKSASFRRLAAPFAALALVGALGACKGGGGELVVDDSVGVTALRSPCPLVQIPEMTGDVTQMAAPGRTDAGAIDVTATITNLRSTCDDAKGQGQLHTEATFDVFARRSDTRGARRVVLPYFSAVLRGGNVVIAKRLGSVTIDFADGQERAQAQGRAASTVDRAEATLPANVRKILTKKRKAGEADAATDPLALPEVRTALAKASFELVVGFQLTDAQLAYNATR
;
A
#
# COMPACT_ATOMS: atom_id res chain seq x y z
N MET A 1 -23.10 37.52 65.65
CA MET A 1 -21.76 38.03 66.02
C MET A 1 -20.99 38.25 64.72
N THR A 2 -21.02 39.42 64.19
CA THR A 2 -20.01 40.04 63.30
C THR A 2 -18.86 40.51 64.18
N PRO A 3 -17.64 40.81 63.75
CA PRO A 3 -17.20 41.50 62.54
C PRO A 3 -15.90 40.91 61.99
N SER A 4 -15.22 41.26 60.97
CA SER A 4 -14.73 42.57 60.54
C SER A 4 -13.87 42.35 59.23
N ALA A 5 -14.04 43.14 58.24
CA ALA A 5 -13.00 43.41 57.25
C ALA A 5 -11.96 44.37 57.85
N PRO A 6 -10.73 44.42 57.38
CA PRO A 6 -10.37 45.59 56.62
C PRO A 6 -9.32 45.49 55.51
N LYS A 7 -9.45 46.46 54.64
CA LYS A 7 -8.44 47.33 53.99
C LYS A 7 -7.65 46.88 52.79
N SER A 8 -8.06 47.52 51.72
CA SER A 8 -7.33 47.90 50.51
C SER A 8 -5.87 48.35 50.74
N ALA A 9 -5.00 47.91 49.87
CA ALA A 9 -3.81 48.66 49.53
C ALA A 9 -3.59 48.59 48.00
N SER A 10 -3.88 49.70 47.38
CA SER A 10 -3.48 50.00 46.01
C SER A 10 -1.95 50.08 45.93
N PHE A 11 -1.36 49.35 44.99
CA PHE A 11 -0.02 49.70 44.48
C PHE A 11 -0.07 49.88 42.98
N ARG A 12 0.35 51.05 42.61
CA ARG A 12 0.39 51.66 41.30
C ARG A 12 1.29 50.87 40.32
N ARG A 13 0.78 50.81 39.12
CA ARG A 13 1.45 50.96 37.83
C ARG A 13 2.96 51.16 37.90
N LEU A 14 3.73 50.29 37.21
CA LEU A 14 4.83 50.66 36.30
C LEU A 14 5.40 49.37 35.67
N ALA A 15 5.59 49.46 34.34
CA ALA A 15 6.37 48.58 33.49
C ALA A 15 5.65 47.50 32.66
N ALA A 16 4.97 47.90 31.65
CA ALA A 16 5.23 47.36 30.33
C ALA A 16 6.34 48.25 29.71
N PRO A 17 7.30 47.76 28.95
CA PRO A 17 7.21 46.94 27.74
C PRO A 17 8.43 46.02 27.56
N PHE A 18 8.30 44.78 27.79
CA PHE A 18 9.33 43.81 27.37
C PHE A 18 8.76 42.51 26.79
N ALA A 19 7.45 42.42 26.62
CA ALA A 19 6.79 41.23 26.10
C ALA A 19 6.64 41.20 24.55
N ALA A 20 7.05 42.26 23.85
CA ALA A 20 6.85 42.36 22.39
C ALA A 20 8.05 41.85 21.53
N LEU A 21 9.19 41.49 22.14
CA LEU A 21 10.37 41.05 21.37
C LEU A 21 10.58 39.53 21.34
N ALA A 22 9.77 38.75 22.08
CA ALA A 22 9.92 37.29 22.15
C ALA A 22 9.07 36.53 21.12
N LEU A 23 8.17 37.17 20.36
CA LEU A 23 7.30 36.50 19.38
C LEU A 23 7.86 36.43 17.94
N VAL A 24 8.97 37.08 17.65
CA VAL A 24 9.57 37.07 16.30
C VAL A 24 10.57 35.91 16.11
N GLY A 25 10.97 35.26 17.20
CA GLY A 25 11.95 34.15 17.15
C GLY A 25 11.38 32.76 16.85
N ALA A 26 10.04 32.57 16.83
CA ALA A 26 9.43 31.24 16.67
C ALA A 26 9.06 30.87 15.22
N LEU A 27 9.26 31.73 14.26
CA LEU A 27 8.97 31.49 12.84
C LEU A 27 10.17 30.91 12.04
N GLY A 28 11.31 30.70 12.69
CA GLY A 28 12.53 30.20 12.04
C GLY A 28 12.83 28.71 12.18
N ALA A 29 11.94 27.91 12.82
CA ALA A 29 12.21 26.51 13.12
C ALA A 29 11.57 25.49 12.15
N CYS A 30 11.00 25.91 11.03
CA CYS A 30 10.70 25.00 9.91
C CYS A 30 11.90 24.95 8.95
N LYS A 31 13.03 24.45 9.45
CA LYS A 31 14.11 23.96 8.60
C LYS A 31 13.70 22.54 8.13
N GLY A 32 12.63 22.47 7.35
CA GLY A 32 12.33 21.34 6.53
C GLY A 32 13.53 21.10 5.63
N GLY A 33 14.05 19.87 5.63
CA GLY A 33 15.15 19.49 4.76
C GLY A 33 14.88 20.00 3.36
N GLY A 34 15.76 20.88 2.89
CA GLY A 34 15.67 21.49 1.58
C GLY A 34 15.75 20.43 0.51
N GLY A 35 14.60 19.97 0.05
CA GLY A 35 14.48 19.46 -1.29
C GLY A 35 14.65 20.66 -2.20
N GLU A 36 15.88 20.97 -2.54
CA GLU A 36 16.19 21.88 -3.64
C GLU A 36 15.52 21.30 -4.88
N LEU A 37 14.43 21.93 -5.32
CA LEU A 37 13.86 21.66 -6.63
C LEU A 37 14.92 22.12 -7.65
N VAL A 38 15.83 21.22 -7.99
CA VAL A 38 16.70 21.40 -9.13
C VAL A 38 15.77 21.38 -10.33
N VAL A 39 15.38 22.56 -10.80
CA VAL A 39 14.72 22.71 -12.10
C VAL A 39 15.78 22.39 -13.15
N ASP A 40 15.82 21.13 -13.55
CA ASP A 40 16.64 20.66 -14.65
C ASP A 40 15.86 20.96 -15.94
N ASP A 41 16.46 21.63 -16.90
CA ASP A 41 15.88 21.88 -18.24
C ASP A 41 15.64 20.59 -19.06
N SER A 42 15.89 19.41 -18.46
CA SER A 42 15.64 18.14 -19.10
C SER A 42 14.14 17.80 -19.09
N VAL A 43 13.67 17.24 -20.20
CA VAL A 43 12.30 16.73 -20.33
C VAL A 43 12.30 15.20 -20.23
N GLY A 44 11.25 14.66 -19.59
CA GLY A 44 11.01 13.23 -19.46
C GLY A 44 11.28 12.68 -18.06
N VAL A 45 10.86 11.43 -17.87
CA VAL A 45 11.02 10.69 -16.60
C VAL A 45 12.42 10.09 -16.56
N THR A 46 13.25 10.53 -15.62
CA THR A 46 14.64 10.03 -15.43
C THR A 46 14.79 9.12 -14.22
N ALA A 47 13.70 8.88 -13.45
CA ALA A 47 13.74 8.03 -12.27
C ALA A 47 13.94 6.55 -12.64
N LEU A 48 14.95 5.93 -12.03
CA LEU A 48 15.13 4.49 -12.13
C LEU A 48 14.06 3.77 -11.34
N ARG A 49 13.48 2.76 -11.96
CA ARG A 49 12.52 1.88 -11.29
C ARG A 49 13.25 1.00 -10.27
N SER A 50 12.64 0.83 -9.09
CA SER A 50 13.08 -0.19 -8.12
C SER A 50 12.95 -1.59 -8.73
N PRO A 51 13.90 -2.50 -8.51
CA PRO A 51 13.79 -3.90 -8.91
C PRO A 51 12.82 -4.70 -8.03
N CYS A 52 12.37 -4.13 -6.91
CA CYS A 52 11.44 -4.78 -5.99
C CYS A 52 10.09 -5.05 -6.66
N PRO A 53 9.50 -6.26 -6.47
CA PRO A 53 8.16 -6.56 -6.91
C PRO A 53 7.12 -5.55 -6.41
N LEU A 54 6.22 -5.13 -7.29
CA LEU A 54 5.03 -4.38 -6.89
C LEU A 54 4.10 -5.33 -6.15
N VAL A 55 3.53 -4.88 -5.02
CA VAL A 55 2.58 -5.70 -4.25
C VAL A 55 1.18 -5.13 -4.39
N GLN A 56 0.22 -5.98 -4.79
CA GLN A 56 -1.14 -5.55 -5.07
C GLN A 56 -2.17 -6.67 -4.85
N ILE A 57 -3.44 -6.29 -4.78
CA ILE A 57 -4.59 -7.20 -4.74
C ILE A 57 -5.21 -7.19 -6.13
N PRO A 58 -5.29 -8.35 -6.83
CA PRO A 58 -5.97 -8.41 -8.12
C PRO A 58 -7.45 -8.07 -8.00
N GLU A 59 -7.99 -7.48 -9.05
CA GLU A 59 -9.41 -7.17 -9.13
C GLU A 59 -10.27 -8.38 -8.78
N MET A 60 -11.40 -8.14 -8.12
CA MET A 60 -12.41 -9.13 -7.71
C MET A 60 -11.93 -10.19 -6.70
N THR A 61 -10.66 -10.16 -6.27
CA THR A 61 -10.13 -11.16 -5.32
C THR A 61 -9.87 -10.60 -3.93
N GLY A 62 -10.07 -9.31 -3.73
CA GLY A 62 -9.92 -8.63 -2.44
C GLY A 62 -11.06 -8.90 -1.47
N ASP A 63 -12.18 -9.39 -1.96
CA ASP A 63 -13.38 -9.69 -1.17
C ASP A 63 -13.82 -11.14 -1.34
N VAL A 64 -14.42 -11.70 -0.30
CA VAL A 64 -15.10 -13.00 -0.37
C VAL A 64 -16.45 -12.91 0.31
N THR A 65 -17.48 -13.45 -0.35
CA THR A 65 -18.81 -13.65 0.21
C THR A 65 -19.10 -15.16 0.28
N GLN A 66 -19.35 -15.64 1.49
CA GLN A 66 -19.81 -17.01 1.73
C GLN A 66 -21.32 -16.99 1.93
N MET A 67 -22.02 -17.84 1.18
CA MET A 67 -23.46 -18.01 1.29
C MET A 67 -23.79 -19.15 2.25
N ALA A 68 -24.88 -19.01 3.02
CA ALA A 68 -25.33 -20.01 3.97
C ALA A 68 -25.77 -21.32 3.29
N ALA A 69 -26.17 -21.26 2.02
CA ALA A 69 -26.54 -22.42 1.23
C ALA A 69 -26.01 -22.34 -0.19
N PRO A 70 -25.56 -23.45 -0.78
CA PRO A 70 -25.10 -23.50 -2.16
C PRO A 70 -26.19 -23.03 -3.15
N GLY A 71 -25.75 -22.28 -4.19
CA GLY A 71 -26.63 -21.80 -5.25
C GLY A 71 -27.49 -20.58 -4.92
N ARG A 72 -27.45 -20.08 -3.67
CA ARG A 72 -28.10 -18.83 -3.29
C ARG A 72 -27.14 -17.64 -3.56
N THR A 73 -27.71 -16.51 -4.03
CA THR A 73 -26.97 -15.27 -4.30
C THR A 73 -27.69 -14.03 -3.78
N ASP A 74 -28.84 -14.22 -3.12
CA ASP A 74 -29.60 -13.13 -2.53
C ASP A 74 -28.98 -12.65 -1.21
N ALA A 75 -29.21 -11.39 -0.88
CA ALA A 75 -28.62 -10.75 0.31
C ALA A 75 -29.00 -11.45 1.63
N GLY A 76 -30.19 -12.08 1.70
CA GLY A 76 -30.63 -12.83 2.88
C GLY A 76 -29.89 -14.15 3.10
N ALA A 77 -29.18 -14.64 2.09
CA ALA A 77 -28.37 -15.86 2.18
C ALA A 77 -26.89 -15.59 2.51
N ILE A 78 -26.49 -14.34 2.66
CA ILE A 78 -25.10 -14.01 3.03
C ILE A 78 -24.84 -14.49 4.46
N ASP A 79 -23.86 -15.37 4.60
CA ASP A 79 -23.38 -15.89 5.89
C ASP A 79 -22.19 -15.10 6.40
N VAL A 80 -21.11 -15.03 5.62
CA VAL A 80 -19.89 -14.31 5.96
C VAL A 80 -19.44 -13.47 4.78
N THR A 81 -19.05 -12.23 5.05
CA THR A 81 -18.29 -11.39 4.12
C THR A 81 -16.93 -11.07 4.72
N ALA A 82 -15.89 -11.06 3.89
CA ALA A 82 -14.58 -10.63 4.33
C ALA A 82 -13.86 -9.85 3.25
N THR A 83 -12.98 -8.93 3.67
CA THR A 83 -12.22 -8.03 2.79
C THR A 83 -10.75 -8.01 3.22
N ILE A 84 -9.85 -8.16 2.25
CA ILE A 84 -8.42 -7.92 2.42
C ILE A 84 -8.17 -6.42 2.31
N THR A 85 -7.46 -5.87 3.27
CA THR A 85 -7.13 -4.44 3.30
C THR A 85 -5.76 -4.21 3.93
N ASN A 86 -5.33 -2.95 3.99
CA ASN A 86 -4.11 -2.54 4.66
C ASN A 86 -2.88 -3.33 4.19
N LEU A 87 -2.82 -3.62 2.88
CA LEU A 87 -1.69 -4.32 2.28
C LEU A 87 -0.44 -3.46 2.37
N ARG A 88 0.60 -4.00 3.01
CA ARG A 88 1.90 -3.36 3.18
C ARG A 88 2.99 -4.31 2.74
N SER A 89 4.07 -3.78 2.22
CA SER A 89 5.21 -4.60 1.81
C SER A 89 6.53 -4.03 2.27
N THR A 90 7.46 -4.93 2.50
CA THR A 90 8.89 -4.65 2.67
C THR A 90 9.64 -5.44 1.62
N CYS A 91 10.70 -4.87 1.09
CA CYS A 91 11.55 -5.54 0.13
C CYS A 91 13.01 -5.30 0.53
N ASP A 92 13.76 -6.38 0.61
CA ASP A 92 15.21 -6.29 0.82
C ASP A 92 15.87 -5.99 -0.53
N ASP A 93 16.16 -4.70 -0.73
CA ASP A 93 16.91 -4.17 -1.87
C ASP A 93 18.35 -3.82 -1.47
N ALA A 94 18.90 -4.47 -0.45
CA ALA A 94 20.28 -4.26 -0.07
C ALA A 94 21.20 -4.43 -1.30
N LYS A 95 22.06 -3.45 -1.52
CA LYS A 95 22.98 -3.43 -2.66
C LYS A 95 23.86 -4.67 -2.61
N GLY A 96 23.55 -5.62 -3.47
CA GLY A 96 24.26 -6.89 -3.52
C GLY A 96 23.80 -7.75 -4.67
N GLN A 97 24.53 -8.81 -4.91
CA GLN A 97 24.14 -9.87 -5.83
C GLN A 97 23.19 -10.82 -5.10
N GLY A 98 22.27 -11.42 -5.82
CA GLY A 98 21.42 -12.46 -5.27
C GLY A 98 19.94 -12.23 -5.50
N GLN A 99 19.14 -12.59 -4.53
CA GLN A 99 17.69 -12.60 -4.62
C GLN A 99 17.10 -11.38 -3.92
N LEU A 100 16.02 -10.86 -4.49
CA LEU A 100 15.13 -9.88 -3.87
C LEU A 100 14.10 -10.62 -3.07
N HIS A 101 14.09 -10.40 -1.78
CA HIS A 101 13.08 -10.97 -0.91
C HIS A 101 12.02 -9.90 -0.59
N THR A 102 10.77 -10.17 -0.96
CA THR A 102 9.64 -9.29 -0.68
C THR A 102 8.67 -9.98 0.26
N GLU A 103 8.34 -9.33 1.36
CA GLU A 103 7.31 -9.76 2.29
C GLU A 103 6.13 -8.78 2.23
N ALA A 104 4.92 -9.33 2.23
CA ALA A 104 3.67 -8.57 2.28
C ALA A 104 2.86 -8.99 3.51
N THR A 105 2.31 -8.02 4.22
CA THR A 105 1.34 -8.23 5.31
C THR A 105 0.04 -7.55 4.94
N PHE A 106 -1.08 -8.11 5.39
CA PHE A 106 -2.41 -7.57 5.13
C PHE A 106 -3.36 -7.92 6.27
N ASP A 107 -4.37 -7.08 6.45
CA ASP A 107 -5.45 -7.33 7.39
C ASP A 107 -6.66 -7.91 6.64
N VAL A 108 -7.37 -8.82 7.30
CA VAL A 108 -8.65 -9.36 6.86
C VAL A 108 -9.71 -8.96 7.85
N PHE A 109 -10.66 -8.14 7.43
CA PHE A 109 -11.84 -7.81 8.19
C PHE A 109 -12.98 -8.69 7.72
N ALA A 110 -13.68 -9.32 8.68
CA ALA A 110 -14.80 -10.19 8.37
C ALA A 110 -16.03 -9.81 9.19
N ARG A 111 -17.20 -10.04 8.60
CA ARG A 111 -18.51 -9.87 9.18
C ARG A 111 -19.33 -11.12 8.97
N ARG A 112 -20.06 -11.60 10.00
CA ARG A 112 -21.00 -12.71 9.91
C ARG A 112 -22.44 -12.24 10.15
N SER A 113 -23.41 -12.92 9.55
CA SER A 113 -24.82 -12.59 9.71
C SER A 113 -25.42 -13.21 10.98
N ASP A 114 -25.12 -14.48 11.27
CA ASP A 114 -25.55 -15.14 12.51
C ASP A 114 -24.48 -14.98 13.59
N THR A 115 -24.82 -14.25 14.66
CA THR A 115 -23.91 -13.93 15.76
C THR A 115 -23.97 -14.94 16.91
N ARG A 116 -24.86 -15.92 16.85
CA ARG A 116 -25.06 -16.92 17.92
C ARG A 116 -23.90 -17.91 17.98
N GLY A 117 -23.39 -18.08 19.19
CA GLY A 117 -22.26 -18.96 19.47
C GLY A 117 -20.92 -18.46 18.95
N ALA A 118 -19.85 -18.91 19.56
CA ALA A 118 -18.50 -18.70 19.03
C ALA A 118 -18.30 -19.50 17.74
N ARG A 119 -17.63 -18.89 16.74
CA ARG A 119 -17.45 -19.55 15.43
C ARG A 119 -16.06 -19.21 14.87
N ARG A 120 -15.42 -20.24 14.35
CA ARG A 120 -14.17 -20.11 13.58
C ARG A 120 -14.46 -20.23 12.09
N VAL A 121 -13.96 -19.27 11.30
CA VAL A 121 -14.05 -19.26 9.84
C VAL A 121 -12.65 -19.27 9.26
N VAL A 122 -12.38 -20.21 8.35
CA VAL A 122 -11.10 -20.30 7.65
C VAL A 122 -11.30 -19.79 6.22
N LEU A 123 -10.55 -18.76 5.86
CA LEU A 123 -10.63 -18.12 4.55
C LEU A 123 -9.34 -18.44 3.77
N PRO A 124 -9.43 -19.24 2.70
CA PRO A 124 -8.27 -19.52 1.86
C PRO A 124 -7.90 -18.29 1.04
N TYR A 125 -6.61 -18.04 0.91
CA TYR A 125 -6.07 -17.01 0.03
C TYR A 125 -4.93 -17.56 -0.82
N PHE A 126 -4.61 -16.88 -1.89
CA PHE A 126 -3.43 -17.17 -2.69
C PHE A 126 -2.45 -15.99 -2.65
N SER A 127 -1.19 -16.31 -2.85
CA SER A 127 -0.19 -15.35 -3.29
C SER A 127 0.44 -15.87 -4.58
N ALA A 128 0.66 -14.98 -5.57
CA ALA A 128 1.29 -15.36 -6.81
C ALA A 128 2.33 -14.32 -7.22
N VAL A 129 3.40 -14.79 -7.83
CA VAL A 129 4.41 -13.94 -8.48
C VAL A 129 4.10 -13.89 -9.96
N LEU A 130 3.87 -12.68 -10.45
CA LEU A 130 3.65 -12.42 -11.87
C LEU A 130 4.90 -11.76 -12.47
N ARG A 131 5.17 -12.05 -13.74
CA ARG A 131 6.14 -11.34 -14.57
C ARG A 131 5.41 -10.61 -15.69
N GLY A 132 5.71 -9.32 -15.86
CA GLY A 132 5.09 -8.50 -16.90
C GLY A 132 3.58 -8.33 -16.77
N GLY A 133 3.03 -8.50 -15.55
CA GLY A 133 1.61 -8.33 -15.24
C GLY A 133 0.71 -9.53 -15.55
N ASN A 134 1.16 -10.50 -16.34
CA ASN A 134 0.28 -11.56 -16.82
C ASN A 134 0.85 -12.99 -16.80
N VAL A 135 2.16 -13.16 -16.62
CA VAL A 135 2.78 -14.49 -16.59
C VAL A 135 2.94 -14.94 -15.14
N VAL A 136 2.18 -15.94 -14.72
CA VAL A 136 2.32 -16.53 -13.38
C VAL A 136 3.59 -17.37 -13.33
N ILE A 137 4.54 -17.00 -12.48
CA ILE A 137 5.81 -17.74 -12.27
C ILE A 137 5.66 -18.70 -11.09
N ALA A 138 5.00 -18.26 -10.02
CA ALA A 138 4.80 -19.06 -8.83
C ALA A 138 3.44 -18.72 -8.20
N LYS A 139 2.78 -19.72 -7.62
CA LYS A 139 1.55 -19.54 -6.84
C LYS A 139 1.65 -20.36 -5.57
N ARG A 140 1.23 -19.79 -4.45
CA ARG A 140 1.11 -20.45 -3.15
C ARG A 140 -0.26 -20.23 -2.58
N LEU A 141 -0.78 -21.20 -1.85
CA LEU A 141 -2.02 -21.12 -1.12
C LEU A 141 -1.73 -20.97 0.37
N GLY A 142 -2.52 -20.16 1.03
CA GLY A 142 -2.52 -19.97 2.46
C GLY A 142 -3.93 -19.88 3.00
N SER A 143 -4.09 -19.69 4.31
CA SER A 143 -5.38 -19.44 4.94
C SER A 143 -5.25 -18.43 6.06
N VAL A 144 -6.29 -17.62 6.23
CA VAL A 144 -6.46 -16.74 7.39
C VAL A 144 -7.63 -17.29 8.22
N THR A 145 -7.40 -17.45 9.50
CA THR A 145 -8.42 -17.91 10.45
C THR A 145 -9.02 -16.70 11.16
N ILE A 146 -10.33 -16.57 11.08
CA ILE A 146 -11.12 -15.54 11.76
C ILE A 146 -11.89 -16.20 12.90
N ASP A 147 -11.66 -15.76 14.13
CA ASP A 147 -12.37 -16.24 15.31
C ASP A 147 -13.41 -15.18 15.75
N PHE A 148 -14.67 -15.56 15.73
CA PHE A 148 -15.79 -14.77 16.23
C PHE A 148 -16.18 -15.28 17.62
N ALA A 149 -16.20 -14.42 18.62
CA ALA A 149 -16.78 -14.73 19.92
C ALA A 149 -18.32 -14.80 19.82
N ASP A 150 -18.97 -15.39 20.82
CA ASP A 150 -20.44 -15.38 20.91
C ASP A 150 -20.96 -13.94 20.94
N GLY A 151 -22.00 -13.66 20.17
CA GLY A 151 -22.57 -12.31 19.99
C GLY A 151 -21.76 -11.38 19.10
N GLN A 152 -20.54 -11.74 18.71
CA GLN A 152 -19.67 -10.88 17.91
C GLN A 152 -20.02 -10.98 16.42
N GLU A 153 -20.35 -9.83 15.81
CA GLU A 153 -20.68 -9.72 14.38
C GLU A 153 -19.42 -9.55 13.51
N ARG A 154 -18.40 -8.86 14.00
CA ARG A 154 -17.19 -8.48 13.25
C ARG A 154 -15.94 -8.99 13.94
N ALA A 155 -15.00 -9.49 13.15
CA ALA A 155 -13.70 -9.92 13.62
C ALA A 155 -12.62 -9.63 12.56
N GLN A 156 -11.38 -9.70 12.97
CA GLN A 156 -10.24 -9.45 12.10
C GLN A 156 -9.10 -10.41 12.37
N ALA A 157 -8.27 -10.63 11.36
CA ALA A 157 -7.02 -11.36 11.49
C ALA A 157 -6.00 -10.82 10.49
N GLN A 158 -4.73 -11.20 10.63
CA GLN A 158 -3.66 -10.83 9.72
C GLN A 158 -3.23 -12.01 8.85
N GLY A 159 -2.90 -11.70 7.60
CA GLY A 159 -2.28 -12.63 6.67
C GLY A 159 -0.89 -12.13 6.24
N ARG A 160 -0.10 -13.06 5.68
CA ARG A 160 1.25 -12.78 5.17
C ARG A 160 1.47 -13.51 3.86
N ALA A 161 2.25 -12.88 2.99
CA ALA A 161 2.72 -13.47 1.75
C ALA A 161 4.19 -13.08 1.53
N ALA A 162 4.93 -13.91 0.83
CA ALA A 162 6.32 -13.61 0.50
C ALA A 162 6.65 -14.08 -0.92
N SER A 163 7.58 -13.40 -1.55
CA SER A 163 8.18 -13.80 -2.81
C SER A 163 9.69 -13.64 -2.78
N THR A 164 10.33 -14.42 -3.62
CA THR A 164 11.77 -14.31 -3.89
C THR A 164 11.96 -14.28 -5.39
N VAL A 165 12.65 -13.26 -5.87
CA VAL A 165 12.92 -13.02 -7.29
C VAL A 165 14.41 -12.82 -7.49
N ASP A 166 14.96 -13.38 -8.56
CA ASP A 166 16.36 -13.11 -8.91
C ASP A 166 16.54 -11.63 -9.28
N ARG A 167 17.47 -10.97 -8.61
CA ARG A 167 17.78 -9.56 -8.86
C ARG A 167 18.22 -9.31 -10.30
N ALA A 168 18.98 -10.23 -10.89
CA ALA A 168 19.43 -10.08 -12.27
C ALA A 168 18.24 -10.04 -13.24
N GLU A 169 17.21 -10.88 -13.00
CA GLU A 169 15.99 -10.90 -13.80
C GLU A 169 15.13 -9.62 -13.60
N ALA A 170 15.13 -9.06 -12.39
CA ALA A 170 14.40 -7.83 -12.06
C ALA A 170 15.16 -6.55 -12.44
N THR A 171 16.38 -6.67 -12.96
CA THR A 171 17.21 -5.54 -13.34
C THR A 171 17.14 -5.29 -14.84
N LEU A 172 16.89 -4.04 -15.22
CA LEU A 172 16.89 -3.65 -16.63
C LEU A 172 18.28 -3.78 -17.26
N PRO A 173 18.37 -4.24 -18.51
CA PRO A 173 19.62 -4.23 -19.28
C PRO A 173 20.25 -2.84 -19.35
N ALA A 174 21.58 -2.77 -19.35
CA ALA A 174 22.29 -1.49 -19.29
C ALA A 174 21.99 -0.54 -20.46
N ASN A 175 21.78 -1.07 -21.67
CA ASN A 175 21.37 -0.29 -22.85
C ASN A 175 19.98 0.34 -22.66
N VAL A 176 19.01 -0.41 -22.16
CA VAL A 176 17.64 0.09 -21.89
C VAL A 176 17.66 1.14 -20.78
N ARG A 177 18.41 0.86 -19.72
CA ARG A 177 18.59 1.83 -18.64
C ARG A 177 19.19 3.14 -19.14
N LYS A 178 20.20 3.07 -20.04
CA LYS A 178 20.79 4.26 -20.66
C LYS A 178 19.76 5.05 -21.49
N ILE A 179 18.87 4.36 -22.22
CA ILE A 179 17.79 5.03 -22.98
C ILE A 179 16.83 5.76 -22.03
N LEU A 180 16.42 5.11 -20.95
CA LEU A 180 15.46 5.66 -19.99
C LEU A 180 16.05 6.84 -19.18
N THR A 181 17.35 6.81 -18.88
CA THR A 181 18.01 7.85 -18.06
C THR A 181 18.67 8.93 -18.89
N LYS A 182 18.57 8.87 -20.24
CA LYS A 182 19.12 9.91 -21.11
C LYS A 182 18.40 11.24 -20.85
N LYS A 183 19.16 12.24 -20.43
CA LYS A 183 18.64 13.60 -20.34
C LYS A 183 18.38 14.15 -21.74
N ARG A 184 17.20 14.71 -21.97
CA ARG A 184 16.77 15.33 -23.22
C ARG A 184 16.50 16.79 -22.95
N LYS A 185 16.85 17.65 -23.90
CA LYS A 185 16.59 19.08 -23.81
C LYS A 185 15.42 19.44 -24.72
N ALA A 186 14.59 20.37 -24.28
CA ALA A 186 13.51 20.91 -25.09
C ALA A 186 14.08 21.46 -26.42
N GLY A 187 13.48 21.08 -27.56
CA GLY A 187 13.93 21.48 -28.90
C GLY A 187 14.88 20.49 -29.57
N GLU A 188 15.40 19.47 -28.90
CA GLU A 188 16.16 18.39 -29.54
C GLU A 188 15.21 17.42 -30.27
N ALA A 189 15.68 16.80 -31.34
CA ALA A 189 14.88 15.89 -32.18
C ALA A 189 14.31 14.68 -31.40
N ASP A 190 14.98 14.25 -30.35
CA ASP A 190 14.56 13.14 -29.50
C ASP A 190 13.74 13.56 -28.27
N ALA A 191 13.56 14.87 -28.04
CA ALA A 191 12.76 15.38 -26.94
C ALA A 191 11.28 14.99 -27.03
N ALA A 192 10.74 14.89 -28.26
CA ALA A 192 9.36 14.48 -28.54
C ALA A 192 9.16 12.96 -28.52
N THR A 193 10.24 12.16 -28.43
CA THR A 193 10.14 10.70 -28.45
C THR A 193 9.95 10.17 -27.04
N ASP A 194 8.81 9.51 -26.79
CA ASP A 194 8.62 8.78 -25.53
C ASP A 194 9.45 7.48 -25.55
N PRO A 195 10.47 7.36 -24.70
CA PRO A 195 11.29 6.15 -24.63
C PRO A 195 10.49 4.91 -24.21
N LEU A 196 9.40 5.08 -23.45
CA LEU A 196 8.53 4.00 -23.05
C LEU A 196 7.70 3.43 -24.20
N ALA A 197 7.54 4.20 -25.29
CA ALA A 197 6.86 3.74 -26.51
C ALA A 197 7.75 2.79 -27.36
N LEU A 198 9.07 2.79 -27.14
CA LEU A 198 9.98 1.93 -27.90
C LEU A 198 9.73 0.46 -27.62
N PRO A 199 9.55 -0.42 -28.63
CA PRO A 199 9.23 -1.84 -28.45
C PRO A 199 10.26 -2.58 -27.61
N GLU A 200 11.54 -2.30 -27.81
CA GLU A 200 12.65 -2.87 -27.05
C GLU A 200 12.61 -2.50 -25.57
N VAL A 201 12.27 -1.25 -25.26
CA VAL A 201 12.13 -0.76 -23.88
C VAL A 201 10.91 -1.41 -23.21
N ARG A 202 9.77 -1.47 -23.88
CA ARG A 202 8.57 -2.15 -23.36
C ARG A 202 8.81 -3.61 -23.08
N THR A 203 9.47 -4.32 -24.00
CA THR A 203 9.81 -5.73 -23.84
C THR A 203 10.75 -5.95 -22.65
N ALA A 204 11.77 -5.10 -22.49
CA ALA A 204 12.70 -5.19 -21.38
C ALA A 204 12.02 -4.88 -20.04
N LEU A 205 11.16 -3.86 -20.02
CA LEU A 205 10.36 -3.51 -18.83
C LEU A 205 9.44 -4.67 -18.42
N ALA A 206 8.72 -5.26 -19.36
CA ALA A 206 7.84 -6.40 -19.07
C ALA A 206 8.63 -7.58 -18.48
N LYS A 207 9.79 -7.91 -19.05
CA LYS A 207 10.66 -9.00 -18.57
C LYS A 207 11.22 -8.73 -17.16
N ALA A 208 11.57 -7.49 -16.86
CA ALA A 208 12.14 -7.09 -15.57
C ALA A 208 11.10 -6.69 -14.53
N SER A 209 9.81 -6.70 -14.88
CA SER A 209 8.74 -6.33 -13.96
C SER A 209 8.19 -7.56 -13.25
N PHE A 210 8.22 -7.53 -11.93
CA PHE A 210 7.64 -8.56 -11.09
C PHE A 210 6.58 -7.95 -10.17
N GLU A 211 5.56 -8.74 -9.88
CA GLU A 211 4.46 -8.38 -9.00
C GLU A 211 4.20 -9.53 -8.04
N LEU A 212 4.02 -9.21 -6.76
CA LEU A 212 3.49 -10.13 -5.76
C LEU A 212 2.02 -9.79 -5.55
N VAL A 213 1.14 -10.64 -6.05
CA VAL A 213 -0.30 -10.45 -5.90
C VAL A 213 -0.84 -11.32 -4.78
N VAL A 214 -1.79 -10.77 -4.01
CA VAL A 214 -2.45 -11.49 -2.90
C VAL A 214 -3.96 -11.31 -3.05
N GLY A 215 -4.73 -12.39 -2.93
CA GLY A 215 -6.18 -12.35 -3.02
C GLY A 215 -6.82 -13.57 -2.38
N PHE A 216 -8.11 -13.52 -2.09
CA PHE A 216 -8.83 -14.71 -1.65
C PHE A 216 -8.85 -15.77 -2.75
N GLN A 217 -8.67 -17.02 -2.35
CA GLN A 217 -8.85 -18.15 -3.25
C GLN A 217 -10.36 -18.42 -3.38
N LEU A 218 -10.96 -17.82 -4.39
CA LEU A 218 -12.39 -17.87 -4.65
C LEU A 218 -12.75 -19.13 -5.46
N THR A 219 -13.97 -19.63 -5.23
CA THR A 219 -14.62 -20.53 -6.17
C THR A 219 -15.16 -19.77 -7.37
N ASP A 220 -15.47 -20.45 -8.48
CA ASP A 220 -16.05 -19.83 -9.67
C ASP A 220 -17.34 -19.07 -9.35
N ALA A 221 -18.19 -19.63 -8.47
CA ALA A 221 -19.42 -18.97 -8.02
C ALA A 221 -19.16 -17.69 -7.22
N GLN A 222 -18.15 -17.69 -6.35
CA GLN A 222 -17.75 -16.49 -5.60
C GLN A 222 -17.14 -15.42 -6.51
N LEU A 223 -16.32 -15.83 -7.47
CA LEU A 223 -15.75 -14.90 -8.44
C LEU A 223 -16.85 -14.28 -9.32
N ALA A 224 -17.78 -15.10 -9.82
CA ALA A 224 -18.93 -14.61 -10.58
C ALA A 224 -19.80 -13.64 -9.77
N TYR A 225 -20.02 -13.93 -8.48
CA TYR A 225 -20.74 -13.03 -7.58
C TYR A 225 -20.02 -11.70 -7.42
N ASN A 226 -18.69 -11.70 -7.22
CA ASN A 226 -17.89 -10.48 -7.10
C ASN A 226 -17.90 -9.65 -8.40
N ALA A 227 -17.98 -10.29 -9.57
CA ALA A 227 -18.02 -9.63 -10.87
C ALA A 227 -19.36 -8.95 -11.19
N THR A 228 -20.43 -9.27 -10.45
CA THR A 228 -21.80 -8.80 -10.75
C THR A 228 -22.39 -7.85 -9.71
N ARG A 229 -21.69 -7.54 -8.63
CA ARG A 229 -22.16 -6.66 -7.55
C ARG A 229 -21.59 -5.24 -7.63
#